data_5239d26c85ae1ebd9641a68f0cc5b3a5
#
_entry.id   5239d26c85ae1ebd9641a68f0cc5b3a5
#
_cell.length_a   1.000
_cell.length_b   1.000
_cell.length_c   1.000
_cell.angle_alpha   90.00
_cell.angle_beta   90.00
_cell.angle_gamma   90.00
#
_symmetry.space_group_name_H-M   'P 1'
#
loop_
_entity.id
_entity.type
_entity.pdbx_description
1 polymer ?
#
loop_
_entity_poly.entity_id
_entity_poly.type
_entity_poly.pdbx_seq_one_letter_code
_entity_poly.pdbx_strand_id
1 'polypeptide(L)'
;MSRYMNPSYRSLKPYVPGEIPRDRTFIKLNTNESPYPPSPGVIAAFTADNAKLQRLYSDPASIDLDRAIAGAVRVRQENIMATGGSDEALELAFMAYAADGIAFADETYGFYRVLADLHDLDTRIIPLRDDFSLNPEDDYNLGRMIVIANPNAPTGLYLKPDVIEDIIRHNPDHVVVIDEAYVDFGNESVIPLIHKYDNLLVTQTFSKSRSLAGARIGFAAGNAALIEDLERLRNSRNPYDISRQSQLAGVKAVEDAAYYRDLCVRIVRTREWTMRQLKALGFTGTDSCANFVFVKHPDFPGEVIAQKLREKGFLIRHFNKERIKDYNRITIGTEEEMEALVEALREITGHDKNS
;
A
#
# COMPACT_ATOMS: atom_id res chain seq x y z
N MET A 1 12.24 22.58 -18.26
CA MET A 1 11.76 23.13 -16.97
C MET A 1 11.68 24.65 -17.06
N SER A 2 10.68 25.28 -16.44
CA SER A 2 10.57 26.74 -16.37
C SER A 2 11.74 27.34 -15.59
N ARG A 3 12.19 28.54 -16.00
CA ARG A 3 13.22 29.32 -15.27
C ARG A 3 12.77 29.74 -13.87
N TYR A 4 11.48 29.71 -13.61
CA TYR A 4 10.86 30.11 -12.33
C TYR A 4 10.76 28.96 -11.33
N MET A 5 11.09 27.73 -11.73
CA MET A 5 11.06 26.57 -10.83
C MET A 5 12.04 26.79 -9.68
N ASN A 6 11.56 26.56 -8.45
CA ASN A 6 12.43 26.58 -7.27
C ASN A 6 13.62 25.63 -7.49
N PRO A 7 14.86 26.09 -7.30
CA PRO A 7 16.06 25.28 -7.53
C PRO A 7 16.05 23.96 -6.77
N SER A 8 15.52 23.93 -5.54
CA SER A 8 15.42 22.69 -4.70
C SER A 8 14.62 21.58 -5.35
N TYR A 9 13.66 21.92 -6.23
CA TYR A 9 12.77 20.92 -6.87
C TYR A 9 13.22 20.52 -8.28
N ARG A 10 14.30 21.10 -8.80
CA ARG A 10 14.76 20.81 -10.18
C ARG A 10 15.26 19.38 -10.35
N SER A 11 15.77 18.76 -9.29
CA SER A 11 16.31 17.39 -9.27
C SER A 11 15.26 16.33 -8.97
N LEU A 12 14.02 16.71 -8.60
CA LEU A 12 12.98 15.75 -8.21
C LEU A 12 12.68 14.77 -9.35
N LYS A 13 12.63 13.49 -8.98
CA LYS A 13 12.17 12.40 -9.84
C LYS A 13 10.75 12.00 -9.40
N PRO A 14 9.70 12.41 -10.15
CA PRO A 14 8.32 12.09 -9.78
C PRO A 14 8.10 10.58 -9.69
N TYR A 15 7.17 10.17 -8.84
CA TYR A 15 6.68 8.80 -8.83
C TYR A 15 6.08 8.43 -10.20
N VAL A 16 6.43 7.24 -10.69
CA VAL A 16 5.89 6.72 -11.94
C VAL A 16 4.76 5.74 -11.60
N PRO A 17 3.50 6.15 -11.75
CA PRO A 17 2.35 5.28 -11.48
C PRO A 17 2.29 4.11 -12.47
N GLY A 18 1.48 3.09 -12.14
CA GLY A 18 1.18 2.03 -13.08
C GLY A 18 0.48 2.57 -14.32
N GLU A 19 0.77 1.98 -15.46
CA GLU A 19 0.19 2.35 -16.75
C GLU A 19 -1.34 2.18 -16.73
N ILE A 20 -2.05 3.14 -17.36
CA ILE A 20 -3.49 3.09 -17.63
C ILE A 20 -3.68 3.34 -19.13
N PRO A 21 -3.57 2.30 -20.00
CA PRO A 21 -3.73 2.44 -21.44
C PRO A 21 -5.17 2.84 -21.80
N ARG A 22 -5.31 3.56 -22.93
CA ARG A 22 -6.62 3.99 -23.45
C ARG A 22 -6.92 3.43 -24.84
N ASP A 23 -5.99 2.67 -25.40
CA ASP A 23 -6.02 2.14 -26.76
C ASP A 23 -6.86 0.85 -26.88
N ARG A 24 -6.93 0.06 -25.83
CA ARG A 24 -7.75 -1.16 -25.74
C ARG A 24 -8.06 -1.53 -24.28
N THR A 25 -8.97 -2.49 -24.10
CA THR A 25 -9.26 -3.04 -22.77
C THR A 25 -8.17 -4.07 -22.39
N PHE A 26 -7.71 -4.00 -21.15
CA PHE A 26 -6.76 -4.91 -20.56
C PHE A 26 -7.33 -5.53 -19.26
N ILE A 27 -6.90 -6.74 -18.94
CA ILE A 27 -6.98 -7.27 -17.59
C ILE A 27 -5.88 -6.57 -16.77
N LYS A 28 -6.28 -5.69 -15.83
CA LYS A 28 -5.40 -4.75 -15.14
C LYS A 28 -4.89 -5.35 -13.83
N LEU A 29 -3.66 -5.88 -13.84
CA LEU A 29 -3.01 -6.55 -12.71
C LEU A 29 -1.70 -5.85 -12.28
N ASN A 30 -1.62 -4.51 -12.39
CA ASN A 30 -0.37 -3.76 -12.21
C ASN A 30 -0.34 -2.79 -11.03
N THR A 31 -1.47 -2.47 -10.39
CA THR A 31 -1.57 -1.43 -9.35
C THR A 31 -2.18 -1.90 -8.03
N ASN A 32 -2.30 -3.21 -7.83
CA ASN A 32 -2.78 -3.83 -6.60
C ASN A 32 -4.18 -3.35 -6.17
N GLU A 33 -5.04 -3.05 -7.15
CA GLU A 33 -6.45 -2.75 -6.90
C GLU A 33 -7.22 -4.04 -6.58
N SER A 34 -8.34 -3.92 -5.87
CA SER A 34 -9.26 -5.04 -5.68
C SER A 34 -9.96 -5.38 -7.00
N PRO A 35 -10.09 -6.68 -7.37
CA PRO A 35 -10.85 -7.08 -8.55
C PRO A 35 -12.37 -7.06 -8.32
N TYR A 36 -12.80 -6.80 -7.09
CA TYR A 36 -14.21 -6.78 -6.70
C TYR A 36 -14.70 -5.36 -6.45
N PRO A 37 -15.99 -5.08 -6.72
CA PRO A 37 -16.58 -3.77 -6.46
C PRO A 37 -16.61 -3.45 -4.96
N PRO A 38 -16.84 -2.17 -4.60
CA PRO A 38 -17.19 -1.79 -3.24
C PRO A 38 -18.45 -2.49 -2.75
N SER A 39 -18.66 -2.53 -1.44
CA SER A 39 -19.84 -3.16 -0.82
C SER A 39 -21.17 -2.54 -1.29
N PRO A 40 -22.29 -3.30 -1.23
CA PRO A 40 -23.60 -2.77 -1.55
C PRO A 40 -23.97 -1.51 -0.76
N GLY A 41 -23.57 -1.41 0.52
CA GLY A 41 -23.80 -0.22 1.34
C GLY A 41 -23.04 1.00 0.84
N VAL A 42 -21.80 0.83 0.40
CA VAL A 42 -21.02 1.89 -0.24
C VAL A 42 -21.67 2.33 -1.56
N ILE A 43 -22.05 1.40 -2.42
CA ILE A 43 -22.69 1.71 -3.71
C ILE A 43 -24.02 2.46 -3.47
N ALA A 44 -24.83 2.01 -2.52
CA ALA A 44 -26.10 2.65 -2.16
C ALA A 44 -25.93 4.07 -1.59
N ALA A 45 -24.77 4.43 -1.06
CA ALA A 45 -24.45 5.77 -0.59
C ALA A 45 -24.22 6.79 -1.73
N PHE A 46 -23.97 6.35 -2.96
CA PHE A 46 -23.77 7.21 -4.12
C PHE A 46 -25.12 7.63 -4.76
N THR A 47 -25.89 8.43 -4.03
CA THR A 47 -27.22 8.89 -4.46
C THR A 47 -27.17 10.27 -5.13
N ALA A 48 -28.25 10.60 -5.89
CA ALA A 48 -28.41 11.93 -6.45
C ALA A 48 -28.50 13.01 -5.34
N ASP A 49 -29.07 12.70 -4.18
CA ASP A 49 -29.18 13.65 -3.06
C ASP A 49 -27.82 13.90 -2.42
N ASN A 50 -26.98 12.88 -2.23
CA ASN A 50 -25.62 13.06 -1.77
C ASN A 50 -24.76 13.82 -2.79
N ALA A 51 -25.01 13.64 -4.11
CA ALA A 51 -24.36 14.42 -5.15
C ALA A 51 -24.68 15.92 -5.05
N LYS A 52 -25.92 16.31 -4.72
CA LYS A 52 -26.32 17.71 -4.51
C LYS A 52 -25.56 18.38 -3.36
N LEU A 53 -25.10 17.60 -2.38
CA LEU A 53 -24.33 18.11 -1.23
C LEU A 53 -22.88 18.43 -1.55
N GLN A 54 -22.37 18.06 -2.73
CA GLN A 54 -21.01 18.39 -3.18
C GLN A 54 -20.74 19.91 -3.28
N ARG A 55 -21.79 20.74 -3.28
CA ARG A 55 -21.67 22.21 -3.18
C ARG A 55 -21.14 22.70 -1.84
N LEU A 56 -21.09 21.85 -0.83
CA LEU A 56 -20.64 22.17 0.53
C LEU A 56 -19.31 21.46 0.82
N TYR A 57 -18.43 22.13 1.56
CA TYR A 57 -17.24 21.50 2.08
C TYR A 57 -17.57 20.25 2.92
N SER A 58 -16.64 19.30 2.96
CA SER A 58 -16.68 18.16 3.88
C SER A 58 -16.46 18.61 5.33
N ASP A 59 -16.68 17.68 6.28
CA ASP A 59 -16.23 17.88 7.65
C ASP A 59 -14.68 17.86 7.68
N PRO A 60 -14.02 18.97 8.08
CA PRO A 60 -12.55 19.01 8.11
C PRO A 60 -11.93 18.09 9.17
N ALA A 61 -12.69 17.73 10.20
CA ALA A 61 -12.24 16.80 11.23
C ALA A 61 -12.57 15.34 10.94
N SER A 62 -13.37 15.06 9.88
CA SER A 62 -13.79 13.70 9.51
C SER A 62 -14.35 12.85 10.66
N ILE A 63 -15.04 13.48 11.64
CA ILE A 63 -15.40 12.92 12.94
C ILE A 63 -16.11 11.56 12.84
N ASP A 64 -17.06 11.43 11.93
CA ASP A 64 -17.83 10.18 11.78
C ASP A 64 -16.98 9.06 11.18
N LEU A 65 -16.05 9.40 10.27
CA LEU A 65 -15.12 8.43 9.68
C LEU A 65 -14.08 7.98 10.72
N ASP A 66 -13.48 8.90 11.46
CA ASP A 66 -12.52 8.58 12.52
C ASP A 66 -13.15 7.71 13.60
N ARG A 67 -14.38 8.04 14.01
CA ARG A 67 -15.14 7.24 14.99
C ARG A 67 -15.41 5.82 14.47
N ALA A 68 -15.81 5.69 13.20
CA ALA A 68 -16.06 4.38 12.59
C ALA A 68 -14.78 3.54 12.52
N ILE A 69 -13.66 4.13 12.06
CA ILE A 69 -12.35 3.46 12.00
C ILE A 69 -11.90 3.05 13.41
N ALA A 70 -11.93 3.96 14.38
CA ALA A 70 -11.52 3.70 15.76
C ALA A 70 -12.27 2.52 16.37
N GLY A 71 -13.60 2.47 16.15
CA GLY A 71 -14.43 1.33 16.57
C GLY A 71 -14.03 0.02 15.90
N ALA A 72 -13.72 0.04 14.61
CA ALA A 72 -13.33 -1.15 13.86
C ALA A 72 -11.98 -1.72 14.30
N VAL A 73 -10.99 -0.86 14.57
CA VAL A 73 -9.64 -1.26 15.01
C VAL A 73 -9.49 -1.28 16.54
N ARG A 74 -10.57 -0.99 17.28
CA ARG A 74 -10.67 -1.10 18.76
C ARG A 74 -9.72 -0.17 19.52
N VAL A 75 -9.62 1.06 19.08
CA VAL A 75 -8.87 2.12 19.77
C VAL A 75 -9.80 3.31 20.08
N ARG A 76 -9.32 4.33 20.78
CA ARG A 76 -10.10 5.56 21.01
C ARG A 76 -10.05 6.43 19.76
N GLN A 77 -11.08 7.27 19.57
CA GLN A 77 -11.15 8.16 18.41
C GLN A 77 -9.92 9.08 18.30
N GLU A 78 -9.40 9.56 19.40
CA GLU A 78 -8.20 10.41 19.47
C GLU A 78 -6.90 9.73 19.02
N ASN A 79 -6.95 8.41 18.79
CA ASN A 79 -5.82 7.64 18.24
C ASN A 79 -5.90 7.46 16.73
N ILE A 80 -6.89 8.06 16.06
CA ILE A 80 -7.13 7.90 14.61
C ILE A 80 -7.21 9.28 13.96
N MET A 81 -6.61 9.37 12.77
CA MET A 81 -6.80 10.47 11.83
C MET A 81 -7.02 9.90 10.42
N ALA A 82 -8.23 10.06 9.88
CA ALA A 82 -8.49 9.76 8.47
C ALA A 82 -7.74 10.75 7.56
N THR A 83 -7.30 10.25 6.41
CA THR A 83 -6.48 10.99 5.44
C THR A 83 -6.90 10.74 4.00
N GLY A 84 -6.47 11.57 3.07
CA GLY A 84 -6.66 11.44 1.62
C GLY A 84 -5.85 10.28 0.99
N GLY A 85 -5.93 9.09 1.60
CA GLY A 85 -5.12 7.92 1.34
C GLY A 85 -3.94 7.82 2.30
N SER A 86 -3.35 6.62 2.43
CA SER A 86 -2.16 6.42 3.28
C SER A 86 -0.96 7.24 2.82
N ASP A 87 -0.88 7.63 1.54
CA ASP A 87 0.18 8.49 1.03
C ASP A 87 0.22 9.84 1.74
N GLU A 88 -0.95 10.41 2.07
CA GLU A 88 -1.01 11.66 2.84
C GLU A 88 -0.60 11.46 4.30
N ALA A 89 -1.03 10.37 4.94
CA ALA A 89 -0.58 10.02 6.30
C ALA A 89 0.94 9.89 6.36
N LEU A 90 1.54 9.24 5.37
CA LEU A 90 2.99 9.10 5.23
C LEU A 90 3.67 10.45 5.02
N GLU A 91 3.16 11.30 4.12
CA GLU A 91 3.73 12.64 3.89
C GLU A 91 3.72 13.48 5.16
N LEU A 92 2.59 13.49 5.88
CA LEU A 92 2.48 14.21 7.15
C LEU A 92 3.45 13.67 8.21
N ALA A 93 3.65 12.34 8.29
CA ALA A 93 4.63 11.73 9.18
C ALA A 93 6.07 12.12 8.82
N PHE A 94 6.41 12.16 7.52
CA PHE A 94 7.72 12.61 7.04
C PHE A 94 7.98 14.09 7.42
N MET A 95 6.97 14.94 7.29
CA MET A 95 7.06 16.35 7.70
C MET A 95 7.20 16.50 9.22
N ALA A 96 6.49 15.68 9.99
CA ALA A 96 6.43 15.82 11.45
C ALA A 96 7.67 15.27 12.16
N TYR A 97 8.20 14.12 11.71
CA TYR A 97 9.08 13.30 12.54
C TYR A 97 10.45 12.99 11.91
N ALA A 98 10.71 13.42 10.67
CA ALA A 98 11.98 13.12 10.02
C ALA A 98 13.04 14.22 10.13
N ALA A 99 13.02 15.04 11.20
CA ALA A 99 13.98 16.12 11.40
C ALA A 99 15.45 15.60 11.43
N ASP A 100 15.68 14.42 12.02
CA ASP A 100 16.98 13.76 12.06
C ASP A 100 17.21 12.80 10.88
N GLY A 101 16.39 12.91 9.84
CA GLY A 101 16.40 12.03 8.68
C GLY A 101 15.48 10.83 8.80
N ILE A 102 15.54 9.96 7.77
CA ILE A 102 14.65 8.81 7.61
C ILE A 102 15.41 7.57 7.17
N ALA A 103 14.94 6.40 7.58
CA ALA A 103 15.43 5.10 7.13
C ALA A 103 14.30 4.23 6.57
N PHE A 104 14.56 3.52 5.47
CA PHE A 104 13.68 2.50 4.89
C PHE A 104 14.47 1.54 4.00
N ALA A 105 13.85 0.38 3.69
CA ALA A 105 14.50 -0.67 2.91
C ALA A 105 14.78 -0.25 1.45
N ASP A 106 15.80 -0.86 0.83
CA ASP A 106 16.22 -0.61 -0.57
C ASP A 106 15.13 -1.02 -1.59
N GLU A 107 14.46 -2.16 -1.35
CA GLU A 107 13.35 -2.63 -2.18
C GLU A 107 12.05 -2.60 -1.39
N THR A 108 11.43 -1.41 -1.34
CA THR A 108 10.17 -1.13 -0.64
C THR A 108 9.29 -0.21 -1.49
N TYR A 109 8.22 0.33 -0.92
CA TYR A 109 7.31 1.23 -1.61
C TYR A 109 8.04 2.47 -2.13
N GLY A 110 8.13 2.58 -3.45
CA GLY A 110 8.94 3.62 -4.10
C GLY A 110 8.54 5.06 -3.81
N PHE A 111 7.36 5.28 -3.24
CA PHE A 111 6.89 6.62 -2.87
C PHE A 111 7.62 7.18 -1.64
N TYR A 112 8.17 6.34 -0.75
CA TYR A 112 8.99 6.81 0.37
C TYR A 112 10.18 7.63 -0.11
N ARG A 113 10.87 7.16 -1.16
CA ARG A 113 11.98 7.91 -1.75
C ARG A 113 11.53 9.24 -2.34
N VAL A 114 10.37 9.26 -2.99
CA VAL A 114 9.81 10.49 -3.57
C VAL A 114 9.50 11.52 -2.49
N LEU A 115 8.91 11.08 -1.38
CA LEU A 115 8.63 11.96 -0.22
C LEU A 115 9.92 12.47 0.43
N ALA A 116 10.91 11.58 0.62
CA ALA A 116 12.19 11.97 1.19
C ALA A 116 12.90 13.03 0.33
N ASP A 117 12.92 12.83 -0.99
CA ASP A 117 13.50 13.79 -1.93
C ASP A 117 12.69 15.10 -1.98
N LEU A 118 11.36 15.04 -1.88
CA LEU A 118 10.48 16.22 -1.87
C LEU A 118 10.73 17.13 -0.66
N HIS A 119 10.97 16.52 0.49
CA HIS A 119 11.21 17.23 1.76
C HIS A 119 12.69 17.41 2.09
N ASP A 120 13.60 17.08 1.15
CA ASP A 120 15.07 17.20 1.31
C ASP A 120 15.60 16.50 2.57
N LEU A 121 15.10 15.29 2.85
CA LEU A 121 15.43 14.54 4.05
C LEU A 121 16.71 13.71 3.86
N ASP A 122 17.57 13.71 4.88
CA ASP A 122 18.68 12.76 4.95
C ASP A 122 18.14 11.32 5.01
N THR A 123 18.54 10.50 4.02
CA THR A 123 17.95 9.18 3.83
C THR A 123 18.98 8.08 4.02
N ARG A 124 18.73 7.18 4.96
CA ARG A 124 19.48 5.92 5.12
C ARG A 124 18.72 4.78 4.47
N ILE A 125 19.33 4.14 3.48
CA ILE A 125 18.78 2.95 2.82
C ILE A 125 19.28 1.70 3.55
N ILE A 126 18.35 0.85 3.97
CA ILE A 126 18.63 -0.42 4.66
C ILE A 126 18.55 -1.56 3.62
N PRO A 127 19.64 -2.29 3.37
CA PRO A 127 19.61 -3.39 2.41
C PRO A 127 18.80 -4.57 2.96
N LEU A 128 17.87 -5.08 2.18
CA LEU A 128 17.23 -6.37 2.46
C LEU A 128 18.21 -7.51 2.17
N ARG A 129 18.03 -8.67 2.82
CA ARG A 129 18.77 -9.90 2.53
C ARG A 129 18.51 -10.36 1.09
N ASP A 130 19.29 -11.32 0.60
CA ASP A 130 19.16 -11.84 -0.79
C ASP A 130 17.78 -12.41 -1.11
N ASP A 131 17.10 -12.97 -0.10
CA ASP A 131 15.72 -13.46 -0.18
C ASP A 131 14.66 -12.37 0.00
N PHE A 132 15.07 -11.10 0.06
CA PHE A 132 14.25 -9.91 0.35
C PHE A 132 13.69 -9.83 1.78
N SER A 133 14.09 -10.70 2.69
CA SER A 133 13.72 -10.56 4.10
C SER A 133 14.45 -9.37 4.73
N LEU A 134 13.75 -8.67 5.63
CA LEU A 134 14.35 -7.63 6.46
C LEU A 134 15.12 -8.30 7.60
N ASN A 135 16.32 -7.79 7.91
CA ASN A 135 17.04 -8.13 9.12
C ASN A 135 16.70 -7.10 10.22
N PRO A 136 15.95 -7.46 11.29
CA PRO A 136 15.50 -6.47 12.28
C PRO A 136 16.63 -5.68 12.94
N GLU A 137 17.79 -6.29 13.12
CA GLU A 137 18.95 -5.64 13.76
C GLU A 137 19.50 -4.47 12.95
N ASP A 138 19.27 -4.45 11.63
CA ASP A 138 19.69 -3.35 10.76
C ASP A 138 18.83 -2.08 10.96
N ASP A 139 17.67 -2.24 11.61
CA ASP A 139 16.73 -1.16 11.98
C ASP A 139 16.83 -0.76 13.47
N TYR A 140 17.87 -1.19 14.21
CA TYR A 140 18.04 -0.81 15.61
C TYR A 140 18.88 0.44 15.79
N ASN A 141 18.46 1.31 16.72
CA ASN A 141 19.19 2.49 17.19
C ASN A 141 19.68 3.40 16.04
N LEU A 142 18.83 3.65 15.05
CA LEU A 142 19.21 4.39 13.85
C LEU A 142 19.34 5.90 14.06
N GLY A 143 18.80 6.44 15.17
CA GLY A 143 18.82 7.87 15.46
C GLY A 143 18.05 8.71 14.43
N ARG A 144 16.99 8.13 13.84
CA ARG A 144 16.13 8.78 12.83
C ARG A 144 14.79 8.07 12.71
N MET A 145 13.82 8.70 12.07
CA MET A 145 12.54 8.07 11.76
C MET A 145 12.75 6.82 10.90
N ILE A 146 11.97 5.76 11.17
CA ILE A 146 12.00 4.50 10.40
C ILE A 146 10.65 4.30 9.74
N VAL A 147 10.64 3.84 8.48
CA VAL A 147 9.41 3.45 7.78
C VAL A 147 9.54 2.03 7.25
N ILE A 148 8.62 1.15 7.66
CA ILE A 148 8.56 -0.24 7.25
C ILE A 148 7.19 -0.52 6.64
N ALA A 149 7.16 -0.93 5.37
CA ALA A 149 5.95 -1.48 4.76
C ALA A 149 5.74 -2.92 5.22
N ASN A 150 4.59 -3.24 5.79
CA ASN A 150 4.30 -4.56 6.35
C ASN A 150 2.85 -5.02 6.12
N PRO A 151 2.59 -5.92 5.15
CA PRO A 151 3.52 -6.56 4.21
C PRO A 151 4.23 -5.60 3.25
N ASN A 152 5.50 -5.90 2.96
CA ASN A 152 6.31 -5.06 2.09
C ASN A 152 5.85 -5.11 0.61
N ALA A 153 5.94 -4.02 -0.09
CA ALA A 153 5.76 -3.96 -1.54
C ALA A 153 7.07 -3.48 -2.20
N PRO A 154 7.64 -4.20 -3.19
CA PRO A 154 6.96 -5.19 -4.05
C PRO A 154 7.06 -6.65 -3.61
N THR A 155 7.75 -6.98 -2.53
CA THR A 155 8.11 -8.36 -2.18
C THR A 155 6.95 -9.17 -1.60
N GLY A 156 5.99 -8.54 -0.94
CA GLY A 156 4.86 -9.17 -0.26
C GLY A 156 5.23 -9.82 1.07
N LEU A 157 6.48 -9.77 1.51
CA LEU A 157 6.92 -10.38 2.76
C LEU A 157 6.37 -9.63 3.98
N TYR A 158 6.05 -10.39 5.02
CA TYR A 158 5.43 -9.91 6.24
C TYR A 158 6.31 -10.20 7.47
N LEU A 159 6.43 -9.21 8.34
CA LEU A 159 7.04 -9.32 9.66
C LEU A 159 5.96 -9.50 10.71
N LYS A 160 6.16 -10.46 11.62
CA LYS A 160 5.25 -10.68 12.73
C LYS A 160 5.28 -9.53 13.74
N PRO A 161 4.21 -9.33 14.53
CA PRO A 161 4.13 -8.24 15.50
C PRO A 161 5.26 -8.22 16.52
N ASP A 162 5.75 -9.36 16.96
CA ASP A 162 6.86 -9.48 17.91
C ASP A 162 8.18 -8.93 17.33
N VAL A 163 8.43 -9.14 16.05
CA VAL A 163 9.60 -8.59 15.35
C VAL A 163 9.49 -7.06 15.22
N ILE A 164 8.31 -6.56 14.85
CA ILE A 164 8.05 -5.12 14.78
C ILE A 164 8.17 -4.48 16.17
N GLU A 165 7.62 -5.12 17.20
CA GLU A 165 7.72 -4.65 18.56
C GLU A 165 9.18 -4.51 19.03
N ASP A 166 10.03 -5.43 18.61
CA ASP A 166 11.45 -5.40 18.94
C ASP A 166 12.16 -4.20 18.28
N ILE A 167 11.85 -3.91 17.01
CA ILE A 167 12.36 -2.71 16.32
C ILE A 167 11.90 -1.43 17.03
N ILE A 168 10.63 -1.34 17.42
CA ILE A 168 10.09 -0.16 18.13
C ILE A 168 10.85 0.07 19.44
N ARG A 169 11.08 -0.98 20.22
CA ARG A 169 11.80 -0.90 21.50
C ARG A 169 13.25 -0.42 21.38
N HIS A 170 13.91 -0.75 20.27
CA HIS A 170 15.28 -0.32 20.00
C HIS A 170 15.39 1.08 19.41
N ASN A 171 14.27 1.81 19.19
CA ASN A 171 14.26 3.16 18.67
C ASN A 171 13.36 4.08 19.52
N PRO A 172 13.56 4.17 20.85
CA PRO A 172 12.61 4.85 21.75
C PRO A 172 12.48 6.35 21.51
N ASP A 173 13.51 6.97 20.94
CA ASP A 173 13.59 8.42 20.75
C ASP A 173 13.12 8.88 19.34
N HIS A 174 12.73 7.94 18.46
CA HIS A 174 12.33 8.24 17.09
C HIS A 174 11.08 7.48 16.70
N VAL A 175 10.23 8.11 15.90
CA VAL A 175 8.99 7.47 15.43
C VAL A 175 9.30 6.32 14.48
N VAL A 176 8.65 5.18 14.72
CA VAL A 176 8.62 4.03 13.82
C VAL A 176 7.25 3.99 13.14
N VAL A 177 7.25 4.18 11.83
CA VAL A 177 6.05 4.13 10.98
C VAL A 177 5.93 2.74 10.36
N ILE A 178 4.81 2.08 10.61
CA ILE A 178 4.47 0.80 9.98
C ILE A 178 3.35 1.04 8.96
N ASP A 179 3.70 0.89 7.68
CA ASP A 179 2.74 1.03 6.58
C ASP A 179 2.07 -0.32 6.30
N GLU A 180 0.84 -0.45 6.78
CA GLU A 180 0.03 -1.67 6.71
C GLU A 180 -0.95 -1.66 5.53
N ALA A 181 -0.57 -1.14 4.37
CA ALA A 181 -1.44 -1.06 3.19
C ALA A 181 -2.00 -2.42 2.74
N TYR A 182 -1.39 -3.54 3.14
CA TYR A 182 -1.76 -4.90 2.74
C TYR A 182 -2.08 -5.83 3.92
N VAL A 183 -2.18 -5.33 5.14
CA VAL A 183 -2.34 -6.17 6.35
C VAL A 183 -3.62 -7.00 6.34
N ASP A 184 -4.70 -6.49 5.75
CA ASP A 184 -6.01 -7.17 5.70
C ASP A 184 -6.02 -8.50 4.91
N PHE A 185 -4.95 -8.83 4.18
CA PHE A 185 -4.85 -10.06 3.38
C PHE A 185 -4.31 -11.27 4.17
N GLY A 186 -4.77 -11.42 5.42
CA GLY A 186 -4.50 -12.56 6.28
C GLY A 186 -3.37 -12.36 7.27
N ASN A 187 -3.03 -11.11 7.59
CA ASN A 187 -1.97 -10.77 8.53
C ASN A 187 -2.52 -10.12 9.80
N GLU A 188 -1.70 -10.01 10.81
CA GLU A 188 -2.00 -9.36 12.08
C GLU A 188 -1.48 -7.93 12.09
N SER A 189 -2.34 -6.97 12.44
CA SER A 189 -1.97 -5.56 12.56
C SER A 189 -1.25 -5.28 13.87
N VAL A 190 -0.27 -4.36 13.81
CA VAL A 190 0.42 -3.86 15.00
C VAL A 190 -0.28 -2.66 15.66
N ILE A 191 -1.45 -2.23 15.18
CA ILE A 191 -2.24 -1.17 15.82
C ILE A 191 -2.42 -1.37 17.34
N PRO A 192 -2.67 -2.58 17.89
CA PRO A 192 -2.77 -2.76 19.33
C PRO A 192 -1.55 -2.31 20.14
N LEU A 193 -0.36 -2.25 19.52
CA LEU A 193 0.87 -1.81 20.18
C LEU A 193 0.93 -0.30 20.44
N ILE A 194 0.07 0.54 19.81
CA ILE A 194 0.04 2.00 20.07
C ILE A 194 -0.32 2.34 21.52
N HIS A 195 -0.93 1.40 22.24
CA HIS A 195 -1.21 1.56 23.68
C HIS A 195 0.00 1.32 24.57
N LYS A 196 1.04 0.72 24.01
CA LYS A 196 2.27 0.35 24.72
C LYS A 196 3.45 1.25 24.33
N TYR A 197 3.45 1.74 23.10
CA TYR A 197 4.54 2.51 22.52
C TYR A 197 4.03 3.83 21.97
N ASP A 198 4.51 4.93 22.52
CA ASP A 198 4.14 6.29 22.13
C ASP A 198 4.87 6.77 20.86
N ASN A 199 5.92 6.05 20.43
CA ASN A 199 6.68 6.28 19.21
C ASN A 199 6.23 5.41 18.02
N LEU A 200 5.10 4.68 18.13
CA LEU A 200 4.55 3.89 17.02
C LEU A 200 3.46 4.68 16.28
N LEU A 201 3.63 4.79 14.95
CA LEU A 201 2.59 5.25 14.03
C LEU A 201 2.29 4.15 13.01
N VAL A 202 1.01 3.82 12.82
CA VAL A 202 0.57 2.83 11.82
C VAL A 202 -0.25 3.54 10.76
N THR A 203 0.01 3.27 9.48
CA THR A 203 -0.82 3.76 8.38
C THR A 203 -1.55 2.61 7.69
N GLN A 204 -2.82 2.83 7.32
CA GLN A 204 -3.61 1.88 6.53
C GLN A 204 -4.38 2.60 5.42
N THR A 205 -4.84 1.84 4.42
CA THR A 205 -5.57 2.37 3.28
C THR A 205 -6.85 1.58 2.97
N PHE A 206 -7.86 2.27 2.47
CA PHE A 206 -9.07 1.66 1.91
C PHE A 206 -8.91 1.27 0.42
N SER A 207 -7.78 1.64 -0.20
CA SER A 207 -7.54 1.43 -1.62
C SER A 207 -7.42 -0.04 -2.03
N LYS A 208 -7.05 -0.94 -1.09
CA LYS A 208 -6.73 -2.34 -1.40
C LYS A 208 -7.86 -3.26 -0.95
N SER A 209 -7.93 -3.55 0.33
CA SER A 209 -8.89 -4.50 0.91
C SER A 209 -10.34 -4.03 0.82
N ARG A 210 -10.58 -2.71 0.83
CA ARG A 210 -11.93 -2.13 0.83
C ARG A 210 -12.40 -1.62 -0.54
N SER A 211 -11.70 -1.97 -1.63
CA SER A 211 -12.10 -1.66 -3.02
C SER A 211 -12.37 -0.17 -3.29
N LEU A 212 -11.69 0.73 -2.57
CA LEU A 212 -11.93 2.18 -2.60
C LEU A 212 -10.70 2.98 -3.08
N ALA A 213 -9.91 2.42 -3.99
CA ALA A 213 -8.73 3.12 -4.54
C ALA A 213 -9.07 4.50 -5.13
N GLY A 214 -10.22 4.62 -5.81
CA GLY A 214 -10.71 5.88 -6.39
C GLY A 214 -11.25 6.88 -5.38
N ALA A 215 -11.63 6.44 -4.17
CA ALA A 215 -12.16 7.32 -3.13
C ALA A 215 -11.06 8.04 -2.34
N ARG A 216 -9.81 7.61 -2.46
CA ARG A 216 -8.66 8.19 -1.75
C ARG A 216 -8.90 8.31 -0.25
N ILE A 217 -9.04 7.19 0.44
CA ILE A 217 -9.20 7.12 1.90
C ILE A 217 -8.07 6.27 2.48
N GLY A 218 -7.45 6.78 3.52
CA GLY A 218 -6.53 6.10 4.40
C GLY A 218 -6.70 6.61 5.82
N PHE A 219 -5.85 6.16 6.72
CA PHE A 219 -5.78 6.69 8.06
C PHE A 219 -4.42 6.44 8.70
N ALA A 220 -4.10 7.27 9.69
CA ALA A 220 -3.03 7.05 10.64
C ALA A 220 -3.64 6.60 11.98
N ALA A 221 -2.95 5.68 12.67
CA ALA A 221 -3.25 5.24 14.04
C ALA A 221 -2.00 5.35 14.90
N GLY A 222 -2.09 6.01 16.05
CA GLY A 222 -0.95 6.23 16.94
C GLY A 222 -1.36 6.72 18.33
N ASN A 223 -0.36 7.06 19.15
CA ASN A 223 -0.60 7.79 20.38
C ASN A 223 -1.32 9.12 20.06
N ALA A 224 -2.21 9.58 20.96
CA ALA A 224 -2.99 10.79 20.74
C ALA A 224 -2.10 12.04 20.46
N ALA A 225 -0.92 12.12 21.07
CA ALA A 225 0.02 13.22 20.82
C ALA A 225 0.56 13.19 19.38
N LEU A 226 0.89 12.01 18.83
CA LEU A 226 1.30 11.87 17.42
C LEU A 226 0.15 12.28 16.48
N ILE A 227 -1.06 11.88 16.79
CA ILE A 227 -2.23 12.22 15.98
C ILE A 227 -2.49 13.74 15.99
N GLU A 228 -2.39 14.39 17.15
CA GLU A 228 -2.53 15.86 17.27
C GLU A 228 -1.50 16.61 16.41
N ASP A 229 -0.25 16.14 16.37
CA ASP A 229 0.79 16.74 15.53
C ASP A 229 0.46 16.61 14.04
N LEU A 230 0.01 15.43 13.59
CA LEU A 230 -0.41 15.21 12.20
C LEU A 230 -1.64 16.06 11.84
N GLU A 231 -2.62 16.16 12.72
CA GLU A 231 -3.80 17.02 12.52
C GLU A 231 -3.42 18.50 12.40
N ARG A 232 -2.48 18.97 13.21
CA ARG A 232 -1.94 20.34 13.13
C ARG A 232 -1.32 20.62 11.77
N LEU A 233 -0.51 19.70 11.24
CA LEU A 233 0.10 19.81 9.92
C LEU A 233 -0.95 19.74 8.80
N ARG A 234 -1.89 18.78 8.85
CA ARG A 234 -2.98 18.67 7.89
C ARG A 234 -3.78 19.98 7.81
N ASN A 235 -4.21 20.50 8.96
CA ASN A 235 -5.02 21.71 9.02
C ASN A 235 -4.25 22.98 8.56
N SER A 236 -2.92 22.94 8.63
CA SER A 236 -2.07 24.02 8.09
C SER A 236 -1.84 23.90 6.58
N ARG A 237 -1.98 22.71 5.99
CA ARG A 237 -1.76 22.44 4.57
C ARG A 237 -3.07 22.41 3.78
N ASN A 238 -4.00 21.53 4.14
CA ASN A 238 -5.30 21.38 3.50
C ASN A 238 -6.31 20.71 4.45
N PRO A 239 -7.19 21.46 5.14
CA PRO A 239 -8.14 20.89 6.08
C PRO A 239 -9.31 20.12 5.41
N TYR A 240 -9.46 20.19 4.08
CA TYR A 240 -10.56 19.56 3.33
C TYR A 240 -10.04 18.50 2.34
N ASP A 241 -9.07 17.72 2.74
CA ASP A 241 -8.39 16.71 1.95
C ASP A 241 -9.29 15.53 1.55
N ILE A 242 -10.23 15.14 2.41
CA ILE A 242 -11.18 14.07 2.14
C ILE A 242 -12.53 14.65 1.73
N SER A 243 -12.98 14.30 0.52
CA SER A 243 -14.29 14.76 0.04
C SER A 243 -15.43 14.21 0.89
N ARG A 244 -16.56 14.95 0.94
CA ARG A 244 -17.79 14.49 1.63
C ARG A 244 -18.22 13.10 1.18
N GLN A 245 -18.15 12.83 -0.12
CA GLN A 245 -18.52 11.53 -0.68
C GLN A 245 -17.58 10.42 -0.23
N SER A 246 -16.28 10.71 -0.14
CA SER A 246 -15.28 9.76 0.36
C SER A 246 -15.49 9.47 1.85
N GLN A 247 -15.74 10.49 2.68
CA GLN A 247 -16.04 10.29 4.10
C GLN A 247 -17.23 9.35 4.29
N LEU A 248 -18.33 9.60 3.56
CA LEU A 248 -19.51 8.75 3.61
C LEU A 248 -19.23 7.31 3.14
N ALA A 249 -18.51 7.17 2.01
CA ALA A 249 -18.09 5.86 1.49
C ALA A 249 -17.21 5.09 2.48
N GLY A 250 -16.30 5.79 3.16
CA GLY A 250 -15.43 5.21 4.20
C GLY A 250 -16.22 4.67 5.38
N VAL A 251 -17.16 5.46 5.92
CA VAL A 251 -18.05 5.01 7.00
C VAL A 251 -18.81 3.74 6.59
N LYS A 252 -19.45 3.73 5.40
CA LYS A 252 -20.18 2.56 4.89
C LYS A 252 -19.27 1.35 4.67
N ALA A 253 -18.05 1.55 4.22
CA ALA A 253 -17.11 0.45 4.07
C ALA A 253 -16.72 -0.17 5.42
N VAL A 254 -16.60 0.63 6.48
CA VAL A 254 -16.35 0.12 7.83
C VAL A 254 -17.56 -0.64 8.36
N GLU A 255 -18.78 -0.13 8.17
CA GLU A 255 -20.03 -0.80 8.56
C GLU A 255 -20.17 -2.18 7.87
N ASP A 256 -19.76 -2.30 6.61
CA ASP A 256 -19.82 -3.53 5.80
C ASP A 256 -18.57 -4.42 5.97
N ALA A 257 -17.89 -4.38 7.10
CA ALA A 257 -16.61 -5.08 7.33
C ALA A 257 -16.64 -6.60 7.01
N ALA A 258 -17.80 -7.27 7.18
CA ALA A 258 -17.95 -8.68 6.85
C ALA A 258 -17.76 -8.94 5.36
N TYR A 259 -18.35 -8.12 4.50
CA TYR A 259 -18.20 -8.20 3.04
C TYR A 259 -16.72 -8.16 2.63
N TYR A 260 -15.97 -7.21 3.18
CA TYR A 260 -14.55 -7.05 2.82
C TYR A 260 -13.66 -8.17 3.37
N ARG A 261 -13.96 -8.71 4.57
CA ARG A 261 -13.26 -9.90 5.07
C ARG A 261 -13.44 -11.09 4.14
N ASP A 262 -14.64 -11.32 3.65
CA ASP A 262 -14.93 -12.42 2.71
C ASP A 262 -14.17 -12.22 1.38
N LEU A 263 -14.09 -10.98 0.88
CA LEU A 263 -13.29 -10.66 -0.31
C LEU A 263 -11.79 -10.89 -0.07
N CYS A 264 -11.25 -10.48 1.06
CA CYS A 264 -9.85 -10.74 1.41
C CYS A 264 -9.54 -12.24 1.45
N VAL A 265 -10.43 -13.05 2.04
CA VAL A 265 -10.29 -14.52 2.07
C VAL A 265 -10.29 -15.09 0.64
N ARG A 266 -11.16 -14.61 -0.24
CA ARG A 266 -11.18 -15.02 -1.65
C ARG A 266 -9.87 -14.66 -2.36
N ILE A 267 -9.40 -13.41 -2.21
CA ILE A 267 -8.14 -12.95 -2.81
C ILE A 267 -6.96 -13.79 -2.32
N VAL A 268 -6.88 -14.09 -1.01
CA VAL A 268 -5.83 -14.94 -0.45
C VAL A 268 -5.86 -16.35 -1.07
N ARG A 269 -7.05 -16.96 -1.17
CA ARG A 269 -7.20 -18.28 -1.81
C ARG A 269 -6.76 -18.26 -3.28
N THR A 270 -7.16 -17.25 -4.03
CA THR A 270 -6.78 -17.06 -5.43
C THR A 270 -5.27 -16.84 -5.55
N ARG A 271 -4.64 -16.05 -4.65
CA ARG A 271 -3.19 -15.85 -4.59
C ARG A 271 -2.45 -17.17 -4.40
N GLU A 272 -2.87 -17.98 -3.43
CA GLU A 272 -2.25 -19.28 -3.15
C GLU A 272 -2.40 -20.24 -4.32
N TRP A 273 -3.57 -20.27 -4.96
CA TRP A 273 -3.79 -21.06 -6.16
C TRP A 273 -2.86 -20.60 -7.30
N THR A 274 -2.84 -19.28 -7.57
CA THR A 274 -1.99 -18.69 -8.60
C THR A 274 -0.52 -19.04 -8.37
N MET A 275 -0.02 -18.89 -7.15
CA MET A 275 1.38 -19.21 -6.85
C MET A 275 1.71 -20.69 -7.08
N ARG A 276 0.79 -21.62 -6.78
CA ARG A 276 0.96 -23.04 -7.11
C ARG A 276 1.06 -23.26 -8.63
N GLN A 277 0.20 -22.61 -9.42
CA GLN A 277 0.23 -22.73 -10.89
C GLN A 277 1.54 -22.14 -11.46
N LEU A 278 1.96 -20.97 -10.98
CA LEU A 278 3.21 -20.36 -11.42
C LEU A 278 4.44 -21.21 -11.08
N LYS A 279 4.50 -21.83 -9.90
CA LYS A 279 5.56 -22.77 -9.53
C LYS A 279 5.58 -23.98 -10.49
N ALA A 280 4.43 -24.50 -10.91
CA ALA A 280 4.32 -25.59 -11.89
C ALA A 280 4.79 -25.19 -13.31
N LEU A 281 4.79 -23.89 -13.62
CA LEU A 281 5.33 -23.32 -14.85
C LEU A 281 6.82 -22.89 -14.72
N GLY A 282 7.52 -23.26 -13.65
CA GLY A 282 8.93 -22.94 -13.45
C GLY A 282 9.22 -21.58 -12.79
N PHE A 283 8.21 -20.80 -12.46
CA PHE A 283 8.41 -19.53 -11.74
C PHE A 283 8.84 -19.76 -10.29
N THR A 284 9.70 -18.88 -9.82
CA THR A 284 10.07 -18.76 -8.41
C THR A 284 9.69 -17.36 -7.90
N GLY A 285 9.51 -17.20 -6.60
CA GLY A 285 9.14 -15.90 -6.02
C GLY A 285 9.09 -15.94 -4.50
N THR A 286 8.71 -14.82 -3.92
CA THR A 286 8.53 -14.67 -2.48
C THR A 286 7.20 -15.27 -2.01
N ASP A 287 7.12 -15.64 -0.73
CA ASP A 287 5.86 -16.06 -0.11
C ASP A 287 5.04 -14.82 0.29
N SER A 288 4.36 -14.24 -0.70
CA SER A 288 3.62 -12.99 -0.54
C SER A 288 2.43 -13.14 0.42
N CYS A 289 2.32 -12.18 1.34
CA CYS A 289 1.20 -11.99 2.26
C CYS A 289 0.30 -10.80 1.88
N ALA A 290 0.41 -10.30 0.63
CA ALA A 290 -0.37 -9.18 0.10
C ALA A 290 -1.40 -9.65 -0.96
N ASN A 291 -2.05 -8.71 -1.66
CA ASN A 291 -2.93 -9.02 -2.79
C ASN A 291 -2.22 -9.12 -4.15
N PHE A 292 -0.97 -9.54 -4.14
CA PHE A 292 -0.16 -9.75 -5.34
C PHE A 292 0.85 -10.88 -5.12
N VAL A 293 1.45 -11.36 -6.20
CA VAL A 293 2.64 -12.21 -6.17
C VAL A 293 3.83 -11.47 -6.77
N PHE A 294 5.05 -11.80 -6.31
CA PHE A 294 6.30 -11.23 -6.80
C PHE A 294 7.20 -12.37 -7.26
N VAL A 295 7.32 -12.53 -8.59
CA VAL A 295 7.84 -13.76 -9.22
C VAL A 295 8.80 -13.44 -10.36
N LYS A 296 9.73 -14.39 -10.61
CA LYS A 296 10.62 -14.44 -11.78
C LYS A 296 10.64 -15.83 -12.39
N HIS A 297 11.06 -15.92 -13.65
CA HIS A 297 11.31 -17.18 -14.34
C HIS A 297 12.80 -17.29 -14.69
N PRO A 298 13.46 -18.45 -14.51
CA PRO A 298 14.91 -18.58 -14.75
C PRO A 298 15.30 -18.36 -16.23
N ASP A 299 14.45 -18.77 -17.17
CA ASP A 299 14.75 -18.75 -18.61
C ASP A 299 14.19 -17.52 -19.34
N PHE A 300 13.37 -16.70 -18.69
CA PHE A 300 12.72 -15.54 -19.30
C PHE A 300 12.94 -14.27 -18.46
N PRO A 301 13.62 -13.25 -19.02
CA PRO A 301 13.74 -11.94 -18.35
C PRO A 301 12.38 -11.34 -18.00
N GLY A 302 12.29 -10.65 -16.86
CA GLY A 302 11.02 -10.07 -16.37
C GLY A 302 10.38 -9.10 -17.37
N GLU A 303 11.19 -8.29 -18.07
CA GLU A 303 10.72 -7.39 -19.11
C GLU A 303 10.04 -8.13 -20.28
N VAL A 304 10.62 -9.26 -20.73
CA VAL A 304 10.09 -10.07 -21.81
C VAL A 304 8.74 -10.69 -21.44
N ILE A 305 8.60 -11.19 -20.20
CA ILE A 305 7.32 -11.69 -19.70
C ILE A 305 6.27 -10.57 -19.66
N ALA A 306 6.64 -9.41 -19.13
CA ALA A 306 5.71 -8.27 -19.05
C ALA A 306 5.25 -7.82 -20.43
N GLN A 307 6.16 -7.75 -21.41
CA GLN A 307 5.84 -7.39 -22.78
C GLN A 307 4.91 -8.40 -23.45
N LYS A 308 5.23 -9.69 -23.37
CA LYS A 308 4.41 -10.76 -23.98
C LYS A 308 3.01 -10.83 -23.35
N LEU A 309 2.90 -10.64 -22.03
CA LEU A 309 1.61 -10.53 -21.36
C LEU A 309 0.82 -9.30 -21.82
N ARG A 310 1.48 -8.16 -22.02
CA ARG A 310 0.86 -6.96 -22.56
C ARG A 310 0.27 -7.19 -23.97
N GLU A 311 0.99 -7.89 -24.83
CA GLU A 311 0.51 -8.29 -26.16
C GLU A 311 -0.75 -9.16 -26.09
N LYS A 312 -0.83 -10.03 -25.06
CA LYS A 312 -1.99 -10.90 -24.77
C LYS A 312 -3.12 -10.21 -23.99
N GLY A 313 -2.98 -8.91 -23.68
CA GLY A 313 -4.03 -8.13 -23.02
C GLY A 313 -3.96 -8.09 -21.51
N PHE A 314 -2.84 -8.41 -20.89
CA PHE A 314 -2.63 -8.29 -19.44
C PHE A 314 -1.65 -7.17 -19.13
N LEU A 315 -1.93 -6.39 -18.07
CA LEU A 315 -1.00 -5.41 -17.52
C LEU A 315 -0.49 -5.90 -16.17
N ILE A 316 0.81 -6.13 -16.07
CA ILE A 316 1.50 -6.45 -14.82
C ILE A 316 2.55 -5.38 -14.50
N ARG A 317 3.13 -5.38 -13.30
CA ARG A 317 4.15 -4.42 -12.93
C ARG A 317 5.55 -5.02 -13.07
N HIS A 318 6.31 -4.51 -14.02
CA HIS A 318 7.75 -4.74 -14.15
C HIS A 318 8.56 -3.59 -13.51
N PHE A 319 9.79 -3.88 -13.09
CA PHE A 319 10.70 -2.93 -12.43
C PHE A 319 12.05 -2.92 -13.12
N ASN A 320 12.54 -1.72 -13.49
CA ASN A 320 13.86 -1.54 -14.14
C ASN A 320 15.00 -1.30 -13.14
N LYS A 321 14.89 -1.84 -11.91
CA LYS A 321 15.93 -1.77 -10.89
C LYS A 321 16.79 -3.04 -10.96
N GLU A 322 18.12 -2.90 -10.91
CA GLU A 322 19.06 -4.00 -11.11
C GLU A 322 18.75 -5.25 -10.30
N ARG A 323 18.43 -5.09 -9.00
CA ARG A 323 18.18 -6.19 -8.08
C ARG A 323 16.88 -6.96 -8.38
N ILE A 324 15.89 -6.29 -8.97
CA ILE A 324 14.56 -6.85 -9.21
C ILE A 324 14.10 -6.82 -10.66
N LYS A 325 15.00 -6.54 -11.62
CA LYS A 325 14.70 -6.45 -13.06
C LYS A 325 14.15 -7.75 -13.65
N ASP A 326 14.47 -8.90 -13.06
CA ASP A 326 13.95 -10.20 -13.50
C ASP A 326 12.61 -10.55 -12.88
N TYR A 327 12.16 -9.78 -11.89
CA TYR A 327 10.89 -10.00 -11.21
C TYR A 327 9.75 -9.19 -11.83
N ASN A 328 8.56 -9.77 -11.75
CA ASN A 328 7.31 -9.08 -12.00
C ASN A 328 6.40 -9.17 -10.78
N ARG A 329 5.72 -8.06 -10.45
CA ARG A 329 4.65 -8.05 -9.46
C ARG A 329 3.32 -8.14 -10.18
N ILE A 330 2.53 -9.17 -9.86
CA ILE A 330 1.25 -9.47 -10.47
C ILE A 330 0.17 -9.34 -9.41
N THR A 331 -0.72 -8.37 -9.57
CA THR A 331 -1.91 -8.20 -8.71
C THR A 331 -2.82 -9.41 -8.85
N ILE A 332 -3.45 -9.84 -7.77
CA ILE A 332 -4.44 -10.91 -7.82
C ILE A 332 -5.77 -10.35 -8.30
N GLY A 333 -6.21 -10.83 -9.46
CA GLY A 333 -7.52 -10.58 -10.06
C GLY A 333 -8.60 -11.51 -9.54
N THR A 334 -9.72 -11.63 -10.29
CA THR A 334 -10.72 -12.67 -10.04
C THR A 334 -10.14 -14.06 -10.36
N GLU A 335 -10.82 -15.13 -9.95
CA GLU A 335 -10.40 -16.50 -10.26
C GLU A 335 -10.26 -16.67 -11.78
N GLU A 336 -11.25 -16.21 -12.55
CA GLU A 336 -11.27 -16.28 -14.03
C GLU A 336 -10.12 -15.48 -14.67
N GLU A 337 -9.82 -14.28 -14.15
CA GLU A 337 -8.70 -13.47 -14.64
C GLU A 337 -7.35 -14.14 -14.37
N MET A 338 -7.20 -14.79 -13.21
CA MET A 338 -5.96 -15.48 -12.87
C MET A 338 -5.81 -16.81 -13.63
N GLU A 339 -6.90 -17.51 -13.93
CA GLU A 339 -6.88 -18.68 -14.82
C GLU A 339 -6.44 -18.30 -16.24
N ALA A 340 -6.99 -17.21 -16.78
CA ALA A 340 -6.60 -16.68 -18.08
C ALA A 340 -5.13 -16.23 -18.10
N LEU A 341 -4.64 -15.59 -17.03
CA LEU A 341 -3.23 -15.21 -16.90
C LEU A 341 -2.31 -16.44 -16.91
N VAL A 342 -2.65 -17.48 -16.14
CA VAL A 342 -1.85 -18.71 -16.06
C VAL A 342 -1.79 -19.40 -17.42
N GLU A 343 -2.89 -19.45 -18.16
CA GLU A 343 -2.90 -20.02 -19.52
C GLU A 343 -2.02 -19.19 -20.48
N ALA A 344 -2.10 -17.86 -20.42
CA ALA A 344 -1.23 -16.99 -21.20
C ALA A 344 0.25 -17.21 -20.88
N LEU A 345 0.60 -17.38 -19.60
CA LEU A 345 1.98 -17.69 -19.17
C LEU A 345 2.43 -19.07 -19.61
N ARG A 346 1.54 -20.08 -19.62
CA ARG A 346 1.80 -21.43 -20.12
C ARG A 346 2.24 -21.40 -21.59
N GLU A 347 1.53 -20.66 -22.43
CA GLU A 347 1.90 -20.45 -23.82
C GLU A 347 3.24 -19.72 -23.98
N ILE A 348 3.48 -18.69 -23.13
CA ILE A 348 4.72 -17.90 -23.17
C ILE A 348 5.94 -18.75 -22.81
N THR A 349 5.80 -19.66 -21.85
CA THR A 349 6.88 -20.51 -21.35
C THR A 349 7.03 -21.84 -22.07
N GLY A 350 6.14 -22.14 -23.04
CA GLY A 350 6.20 -23.36 -23.85
C GLY A 350 5.77 -24.63 -23.12
N HIS A 351 5.00 -24.49 -22.00
CA HIS A 351 4.44 -25.62 -21.26
C HIS A 351 3.05 -26.00 -21.84
N ASP A 352 2.99 -26.41 -23.11
CA ASP A 352 1.73 -26.83 -23.73
C ASP A 352 1.11 -28.03 -23.01
N LYS A 353 -0.25 -28.11 -22.97
CA LYS A 353 -1.02 -29.19 -22.30
C LYS A 353 -0.78 -30.59 -22.85
N ASN A 354 0.08 -30.75 -23.89
CA ASN A 354 0.31 -31.99 -24.64
C ASN A 354 1.74 -32.51 -24.53
N SER A 355 2.49 -32.18 -23.52
CA SER A 355 3.80 -32.81 -23.25
C SER A 355 3.77 -33.64 -21.97
#